data_89043bab4e637542984c82e6d93798cd
#
_entry.id   89043bab4e637542984c82e6d93798cd
#
_cell.length_a   1.000
_cell.length_b   1.000
_cell.length_c   1.000
_cell.angle_alpha   90.00
_cell.angle_beta   90.00
_cell.angle_gamma   90.00
#
_symmetry.space_group_name_H-M   'P 1'
#
loop_
_entity.id
_entity.type
_entity.pdbx_description
1 polymer ?
#
loop_
_entity_poly.entity_id
_entity_poly.type
_entity_poly.pdbx_seq_one_letter_code
_entity_poly.pdbx_strand_id
1 'polypeptide(L)'
;YYNNIFGGFSARIVDNDYLYSTLHDFCNRATFDYPIIVFTDNSDSKTNTIIIDIYTEDNSKDINTHKKPSKVVLNIIKKPNIITYINDTSSSNINCDLPEYTHIDIVKAAAELYLRSVVSTSN
;
A
#
# COMPACT_ATOMS: atom_id res chain seq x y z
N TYR A 1 20.27 -15.02 -23.44
CA TYR A 1 20.45 -14.54 -22.06
C TYR A 1 19.07 -14.38 -21.41
N TYR A 2 18.60 -15.42 -20.74
CA TYR A 2 17.41 -15.30 -19.87
C TYR A 2 17.89 -14.66 -18.57
N ASN A 3 17.68 -13.36 -18.42
CA ASN A 3 17.71 -12.75 -17.12
C ASN A 3 16.54 -13.34 -16.32
N ASN A 4 16.85 -14.19 -15.38
CA ASN A 4 15.90 -14.61 -14.35
C ASN A 4 15.51 -13.39 -13.50
N ILE A 5 14.49 -12.70 -13.97
CA ILE A 5 13.96 -11.47 -13.35
C ILE A 5 13.15 -11.79 -12.08
N PHE A 6 13.02 -13.05 -11.69
CA PHE A 6 12.18 -13.49 -10.57
C PHE A 6 12.94 -14.16 -9.42
N GLY A 7 14.16 -13.75 -9.17
CA GLY A 7 14.83 -14.02 -7.91
C GLY A 7 14.41 -13.01 -6.84
N GLY A 8 13.12 -12.81 -6.62
CA GLY A 8 12.61 -11.94 -5.57
C GLY A 8 12.50 -12.70 -4.25
N PHE A 9 12.96 -12.09 -3.17
CA PHE A 9 12.75 -12.61 -1.81
C PHE A 9 11.49 -12.01 -1.22
N SER A 10 10.76 -12.82 -0.45
CA SER A 10 9.58 -12.36 0.27
C SER A 10 10.02 -11.67 1.57
N ALA A 11 9.62 -10.43 1.76
CA ALA A 11 9.91 -9.69 2.97
C ALA A 11 8.87 -9.98 4.07
N ARG A 12 9.31 -9.95 5.32
CA ARG A 12 8.43 -10.05 6.49
C ARG A 12 8.06 -8.64 6.97
N ILE A 13 6.79 -8.46 7.30
CA ILE A 13 6.32 -7.24 7.93
C ILE A 13 6.42 -7.40 9.44
N VAL A 14 7.04 -6.44 10.10
CA VAL A 14 7.23 -6.41 11.56
C VAL A 14 6.75 -5.06 12.06
N ASP A 15 6.01 -5.06 13.17
CA ASP A 15 5.62 -3.83 13.83
C ASP A 15 6.83 -3.13 14.45
N ASN A 16 6.82 -1.82 14.46
CA ASN A 16 7.92 -1.00 14.97
C ASN A 16 8.29 -1.34 16.43
N ASP A 17 7.31 -1.71 17.25
CA ASP A 17 7.52 -2.09 18.65
C ASP A 17 8.37 -3.34 18.82
N TYR A 18 8.32 -4.26 17.84
CA TYR A 18 9.08 -5.51 17.86
C TYR A 18 10.36 -5.47 17.03
N LEU A 19 10.61 -4.37 16.33
CA LEU A 19 11.73 -4.25 15.41
C LEU A 19 13.07 -4.52 16.09
N TYR A 20 13.31 -3.85 17.21
CA TYR A 20 14.59 -3.98 17.94
C TYR A 20 14.85 -5.42 18.38
N SER A 21 13.87 -6.08 18.97
CA SER A 21 14.00 -7.46 19.42
C SER A 21 14.21 -8.42 18.24
N THR A 22 13.52 -8.18 17.12
CA THR A 22 13.64 -9.01 15.91
C THR A 22 15.01 -8.86 15.25
N LEU A 23 15.56 -7.65 15.17
CA LEU A 23 16.89 -7.42 14.58
C LEU A 23 18.03 -8.04 15.41
N HIS A 24 17.84 -8.20 16.73
CA HIS A 24 18.84 -8.79 17.63
C HIS A 24 18.63 -10.29 17.86
N ASP A 25 17.56 -10.86 17.36
CA ASP A 25 17.30 -12.29 17.41
C ASP A 25 18.13 -13.01 16.34
N PHE A 26 18.98 -13.94 16.78
CA PHE A 26 19.85 -14.70 15.88
C PHE A 26 19.06 -15.45 14.77
N CYS A 27 17.89 -15.98 15.12
CA CYS A 27 17.07 -16.76 14.19
C CYS A 27 16.17 -15.90 13.31
N ASN A 28 15.75 -14.71 13.78
CA ASN A 28 14.75 -13.88 13.14
C ASN A 28 15.27 -12.54 12.63
N ARG A 29 16.56 -12.30 12.73
CA ARG A 29 17.16 -11.06 12.20
C ARG A 29 16.91 -10.89 10.70
N ALA A 30 16.98 -9.66 10.25
CA ALA A 30 16.93 -9.36 8.83
C ALA A 30 18.16 -9.95 8.11
N THR A 31 17.93 -10.57 6.96
CA THR A 31 18.99 -11.02 6.05
C THR A 31 18.64 -10.54 4.64
N PHE A 32 19.60 -10.62 3.72
CA PHE A 32 19.35 -10.24 2.33
C PHE A 32 18.25 -11.10 1.69
N ASP A 33 18.17 -12.39 2.04
CA ASP A 33 17.20 -13.34 1.52
C ASP A 33 15.86 -13.27 2.27
N TYR A 34 15.86 -12.72 3.49
CA TYR A 34 14.68 -12.55 4.35
C TYR A 34 14.64 -11.14 4.93
N PRO A 35 14.41 -10.13 4.09
CA PRO A 35 14.35 -8.75 4.55
C PRO A 35 13.14 -8.52 5.45
N ILE A 36 13.28 -7.53 6.35
CA ILE A 36 12.21 -7.05 7.21
C ILE A 36 11.72 -5.72 6.68
N ILE A 37 10.41 -5.54 6.66
CA ILE A 37 9.74 -4.30 6.30
C ILE A 37 9.00 -3.77 7.53
N VAL A 38 9.18 -2.48 7.79
CA VAL A 38 8.43 -1.73 8.79
C VAL A 38 7.70 -0.60 8.09
N PHE A 39 6.44 -0.43 8.42
CA PHE A 39 5.64 0.72 8.00
C PHE A 39 5.69 1.76 9.10
N THR A 40 6.20 2.93 8.75
CA THR A 40 6.27 4.07 9.66
C THR A 40 5.32 5.14 9.16
N ASP A 41 4.46 5.63 10.04
CA ASP A 41 3.58 6.74 9.72
C ASP A 41 4.39 8.04 9.74
N ASN A 42 4.24 8.85 8.71
CA ASN A 42 4.84 10.17 8.72
C ASN A 42 3.90 11.11 9.48
N SER A 43 4.28 11.45 10.70
CA SER A 43 3.51 12.34 11.58
C SER A 43 3.39 13.78 11.08
N ASP A 44 4.04 14.13 9.96
CA ASP A 44 3.82 15.38 9.28
C ASP A 44 2.48 15.39 8.56
N SER A 45 1.47 15.89 9.24
CA SER A 45 0.04 15.82 8.96
C SER A 45 -0.43 16.45 7.63
N LYS A 46 0.47 16.78 6.71
CA LYS A 46 0.13 17.39 5.41
C LYS A 46 0.16 16.41 4.23
N THR A 47 0.78 15.27 4.38
CA THR A 47 0.86 14.26 3.32
C THR A 47 0.54 12.90 3.92
N ASN A 48 -0.53 12.25 3.44
CA ASN A 48 -0.84 10.84 3.76
C ASN A 48 0.22 9.92 3.15
N THR A 49 1.46 10.04 3.63
CA THR A 49 2.60 9.29 3.12
C THR A 49 2.97 8.22 4.14
N ILE A 50 3.01 6.98 3.70
CA ILE A 50 3.54 5.87 4.48
C ILE A 50 5.01 5.72 4.11
N ILE A 51 5.89 5.73 5.11
CA ILE A 51 7.31 5.44 4.93
C ILE A 51 7.47 3.93 5.08
N ILE A 52 8.24 3.35 4.17
CA ILE A 52 8.54 1.92 4.19
C ILE A 52 10.04 1.77 4.42
N ASP A 53 10.39 1.31 5.61
CA ASP A 53 11.77 1.00 5.96
C ASP A 53 12.06 -0.46 5.67
N ILE A 54 13.12 -0.71 4.91
CA ILE A 54 13.53 -2.07 4.54
C ILE A 54 14.86 -2.36 5.21
N TYR A 55 14.86 -3.36 6.09
CA TYR A 55 16.04 -3.85 6.78
C TYR A 55 16.56 -5.11 6.10
N THR A 56 17.83 -5.10 5.76
CA THR A 56 18.57 -6.25 5.23
C THR A 56 19.78 -6.50 6.13
N GLU A 57 20.38 -7.67 6.03
CA GLU A 57 21.65 -7.92 6.71
C GLU A 57 22.73 -6.98 6.16
N ASP A 58 23.29 -6.21 7.04
CA ASP A 58 24.41 -5.37 6.72
C ASP A 58 25.41 -5.32 7.87
N ASN A 59 26.52 -6.01 7.67
CA ASN A 59 27.66 -5.99 8.56
C ASN A 59 28.69 -4.95 8.15
N SER A 60 28.45 -4.21 7.09
CA SER A 60 29.36 -3.19 6.57
C SER A 60 29.19 -1.90 7.39
N LYS A 61 30.30 -1.37 7.88
CA LYS A 61 30.34 -0.04 8.47
C LYS A 61 30.30 1.09 7.43
N ASP A 62 30.46 0.75 6.16
CA ASP A 62 30.48 1.72 5.07
C ASP A 62 29.11 1.74 4.36
N ILE A 63 28.40 2.84 4.52
CA ILE A 63 27.09 3.08 3.94
C ILE A 63 27.06 2.96 2.40
N ASN A 64 28.20 3.13 1.74
CA ASN A 64 28.32 3.04 0.29
C ASN A 64 28.37 1.60 -0.23
N THR A 65 28.66 0.64 0.64
CA THR A 65 28.73 -0.79 0.31
C THR A 65 27.44 -1.54 0.61
N HIS A 66 26.44 -0.87 1.18
CA HIS A 66 25.15 -1.47 1.49
C HIS A 66 24.46 -1.98 0.23
N LYS A 67 24.08 -3.25 0.24
CA LYS A 67 23.26 -3.84 -0.83
C LYS A 67 21.85 -3.25 -0.80
N LYS A 68 21.49 -2.55 -1.84
CA LYS A 68 20.14 -1.98 -1.99
C LYS A 68 19.31 -2.86 -2.90
N PRO A 69 18.01 -3.04 -2.60
CA PRO A 69 17.12 -3.74 -3.52
C PRO A 69 17.01 -2.94 -4.84
N SER A 70 17.14 -3.61 -5.97
CA SER A 70 16.99 -3.00 -7.29
C SER A 70 15.52 -2.73 -7.63
N LYS A 71 14.61 -3.49 -7.03
CA LYS A 71 13.17 -3.37 -7.25
C LYS A 71 12.42 -3.86 -6.02
N VAL A 72 11.40 -3.12 -5.62
CA VAL A 72 10.44 -3.50 -4.59
C VAL A 72 9.06 -3.59 -5.24
N VAL A 73 8.34 -4.67 -4.98
CA VAL A 73 6.96 -4.87 -5.46
C VAL A 73 6.06 -4.98 -4.25
N LEU A 74 5.07 -4.10 -4.17
CA LEU A 74 4.06 -4.07 -3.12
C LEU A 74 2.69 -4.40 -3.72
N ASN A 75 2.01 -5.36 -3.14
CA ASN A 75 0.60 -5.60 -3.40
C ASN A 75 -0.20 -4.95 -2.28
N ILE A 76 -0.88 -3.86 -2.60
CA ILE A 76 -1.64 -3.08 -1.62
C ILE A 76 -3.13 -3.05 -2.00
N ILE A 77 -3.96 -3.01 -0.98
CA ILE A 77 -5.39 -2.69 -1.14
C ILE A 77 -5.54 -1.22 -0.77
N LYS A 78 -5.80 -0.39 -1.77
CA LYS A 78 -6.01 1.04 -1.60
C LYS A 78 -7.50 1.31 -1.36
N LYS A 79 -7.82 2.14 -0.37
CA LYS A 79 -9.17 2.70 -0.25
C LYS A 79 -9.42 3.61 -1.46
N PRO A 80 -10.51 3.40 -2.23
CA PRO A 80 -10.81 4.24 -3.38
C PRO A 80 -11.07 5.69 -2.95
N ASN A 81 -10.80 6.62 -3.86
CA ASN A 81 -11.09 8.02 -3.64
C ASN A 81 -12.61 8.23 -3.56
N ILE A 82 -13.02 9.22 -2.76
CA ILE A 82 -14.44 9.63 -2.74
C ILE A 82 -14.74 10.33 -4.07
N ILE A 83 -15.69 9.78 -4.82
CA ILE A 83 -16.13 10.35 -6.09
C ILE A 83 -16.84 11.67 -5.80
N THR A 84 -16.41 12.74 -6.45
CA THR A 84 -17.02 14.05 -6.32
C THR A 84 -17.32 14.59 -7.71
N TYR A 85 -18.59 14.96 -7.94
CA TYR A 85 -19.03 15.62 -9.14
C TYR A 85 -19.62 16.99 -8.78
N ILE A 86 -19.09 18.04 -9.38
CA ILE A 86 -19.54 19.42 -9.17
C ILE A 86 -20.33 19.90 -10.42
N ASN A 87 -19.71 19.81 -11.57
CA ASN A 87 -20.33 20.10 -12.88
C ASN A 87 -19.41 19.60 -14.01
N ASP A 88 -19.89 19.60 -15.23
CA ASP A 88 -19.19 19.04 -16.41
C ASP A 88 -17.86 19.76 -16.73
N THR A 89 -17.71 20.99 -16.30
CA THR A 89 -16.53 21.83 -16.60
C THR A 89 -15.56 21.97 -15.41
N SER A 90 -15.89 21.38 -14.26
CA SER A 90 -15.06 21.53 -13.06
C SER A 90 -13.82 20.66 -13.11
N SER A 91 -12.64 21.28 -12.93
CA SER A 91 -11.37 20.58 -12.74
C SER A 91 -11.26 19.89 -11.36
N SER A 92 -12.20 20.16 -10.46
CA SER A 92 -12.24 19.58 -9.11
C SER A 92 -13.09 18.29 -9.04
N ASN A 93 -13.59 17.80 -10.16
CA ASN A 93 -14.26 16.51 -10.21
C ASN A 93 -13.27 15.38 -9.91
N ILE A 94 -13.66 14.48 -9.02
CA ILE A 94 -12.88 13.27 -8.69
C ILE A 94 -13.61 12.08 -9.30
N ASN A 95 -12.97 11.47 -10.28
CA ASN A 95 -13.49 10.28 -10.95
C ASN A 95 -13.22 9.01 -10.12
N CYS A 96 -13.97 7.96 -10.45
CA CYS A 96 -13.75 6.63 -9.90
C CYS A 96 -12.37 6.10 -10.34
N ASP A 97 -11.54 5.68 -9.39
CA ASP A 97 -10.22 5.11 -9.65
C ASP A 97 -10.24 3.55 -9.73
N LEU A 98 -11.42 2.97 -9.67
CA LEU A 98 -11.61 1.53 -9.90
C LEU A 98 -11.62 1.22 -11.41
N PRO A 99 -11.28 -0.03 -11.79
CA PRO A 99 -11.32 -0.45 -13.18
C PRO A 99 -12.69 -0.22 -13.83
N GLU A 100 -12.71 0.18 -15.09
CA GLU A 100 -13.92 0.57 -15.83
C GLU A 100 -15.02 -0.52 -15.84
N TYR A 101 -14.62 -1.79 -15.90
CA TYR A 101 -15.57 -2.90 -15.88
C TYR A 101 -16.39 -3.01 -14.58
N THR A 102 -15.92 -2.40 -13.48
CA THR A 102 -16.64 -2.38 -12.19
C THR A 102 -17.65 -1.22 -12.09
N HIS A 103 -17.55 -0.21 -12.96
CA HIS A 103 -18.37 1.00 -12.85
C HIS A 103 -19.86 0.70 -13.00
N ILE A 104 -20.22 -0.22 -13.89
CA ILE A 104 -21.64 -0.57 -14.12
C ILE A 104 -22.28 -1.22 -12.89
N ASP A 105 -21.50 -2.03 -12.15
CA ASP A 105 -21.98 -2.70 -10.94
C ASP A 105 -22.14 -1.70 -9.79
N ILE A 106 -21.25 -0.71 -9.71
CA ILE A 106 -21.36 0.39 -8.74
C ILE A 106 -22.61 1.20 -8.99
N VAL A 107 -22.90 1.55 -10.25
CA VAL A 107 -24.11 2.30 -10.62
C VAL A 107 -25.37 1.51 -10.28
N LYS A 108 -25.42 0.21 -10.58
CA LYS A 108 -26.55 -0.66 -10.22
C LYS A 108 -26.77 -0.70 -8.71
N ALA A 109 -25.69 -0.93 -7.93
CA ALA A 109 -25.77 -0.98 -6.47
C ALA A 109 -26.25 0.37 -5.89
N ALA A 110 -25.76 1.49 -6.42
CA ALA A 110 -26.18 2.81 -6.00
C ALA A 110 -27.69 3.06 -6.29
N ALA A 111 -28.16 2.66 -7.48
CA ALA A 111 -29.56 2.77 -7.85
C ALA A 111 -30.47 1.91 -6.94
N GLU A 112 -30.08 0.70 -6.63
CA GLU A 112 -30.82 -0.17 -5.71
C GLU A 112 -30.89 0.42 -4.30
N LEU A 113 -29.78 0.95 -3.77
CA LEU A 113 -29.76 1.60 -2.46
C LEU A 113 -30.68 2.84 -2.43
N TYR A 114 -30.67 3.63 -3.50
CA TYR A 114 -31.57 4.79 -3.62
C TYR A 114 -33.04 4.37 -3.61
N LEU A 115 -33.40 3.38 -4.42
CA LEU A 115 -34.78 2.88 -4.49
C LEU A 115 -35.25 2.34 -3.11
N ARG A 116 -34.40 1.59 -2.41
CA ARG A 116 -34.72 1.11 -1.06
C ARG A 116 -34.93 2.26 -0.07
N SER A 117 -34.12 3.32 -0.15
CA SER A 117 -34.25 4.48 0.73
C SER A 117 -35.57 5.24 0.48
N VAL A 118 -35.98 5.38 -0.77
CA VAL A 118 -37.26 6.06 -1.13
C VAL A 118 -38.48 5.25 -0.67
N VAL A 119 -38.45 3.92 -0.85
CA VAL A 119 -39.55 3.05 -0.42
C VAL A 119 -39.69 3.01 1.11
N SER A 120 -38.58 3.08 1.84
CA SER A 120 -38.61 3.08 3.32
C SER A 120 -39.14 4.37 3.94
N THR A 121 -39.11 5.49 3.20
CA THR A 121 -39.63 6.80 3.67
C THR A 121 -41.10 7.03 3.35
N SER A 122 -41.75 6.13 2.59
CA SER A 122 -43.17 6.25 2.18
C SER A 122 -44.12 5.38 3.02
N ASN A 123 -43.66 4.82 4.11
CA ASN A 123 -44.45 4.17 5.17
C ASN A 123 -44.36 5.04 6.47
#